data_ed0ff730dbd31c53f169d8e6a3e65ab9
#
_entry.id   ed0ff730dbd31c53f169d8e6a3e65ab9
#
_cell.length_a   1.000
_cell.length_b   1.000
_cell.length_c   1.000
_cell.angle_alpha   90.00
_cell.angle_beta   90.00
_cell.angle_gamma   90.00
#
_symmetry.space_group_name_H-M   'P 1'
#
loop_
_entity.id
_entity.type
_entity.pdbx_description
1 polymer ?
#
loop_
_entity_poly.entity_id
_entity_poly.type
_entity_poly.pdbx_seq_one_letter_code
_entity_poly.pdbx_strand_id
1 'polypeptide(L)'
;MEDGVTLASCLRSAGKDNVPLAVRVYERIRYDRVRRVQKTGESTRDRWHKADWDAVKKDPSKVQLPREDWILKHDSAKYAEENFERVAEEIRQGRTLKDFDDAEHLKHMTKESVDETGVAA
;
A
#
# COMPACT_ATOMS: atom_id res chain seq x y z
N MET A 1 -8.42 -9.60 4.64
CA MET A 1 -8.09 -10.80 3.89
C MET A 1 -6.70 -10.76 3.24
N GLU A 2 -6.25 -9.67 2.66
CA GLU A 2 -4.89 -9.54 2.10
C GLU A 2 -3.80 -9.87 3.11
N ASP A 3 -3.95 -9.48 4.37
CA ASP A 3 -2.97 -9.75 5.42
C ASP A 3 -2.74 -11.24 5.65
N GLY A 4 -3.81 -12.01 5.74
CA GLY A 4 -3.73 -13.47 5.90
C GLY A 4 -3.06 -14.16 4.73
N VAL A 5 -3.41 -13.78 3.51
CA VAL A 5 -2.81 -14.33 2.28
C VAL A 5 -1.33 -13.99 2.18
N THR A 6 -0.97 -12.75 2.46
CA THR A 6 0.44 -12.30 2.45
C THR A 6 1.26 -13.05 3.49
N LEU A 7 0.75 -13.18 4.72
CA LEU A 7 1.44 -13.92 5.79
C LEU A 7 1.62 -15.40 5.43
N ALA A 8 0.59 -16.04 4.92
CA ALA A 8 0.66 -17.45 4.50
C ALA A 8 1.71 -17.65 3.39
N SER A 9 1.77 -16.75 2.42
CA SER A 9 2.75 -16.77 1.35
C SER A 9 4.18 -16.60 1.87
N CYS A 10 4.40 -15.69 2.80
CA CYS A 10 5.71 -15.48 3.44
C CYS A 10 6.15 -16.70 4.25
N LEU A 11 5.24 -17.31 5.02
CA LEU A 11 5.53 -18.52 5.78
C LEU A 11 5.90 -19.69 4.87
N ARG A 12 5.20 -19.85 3.76
CA ARG A 12 5.52 -20.88 2.76
C ARG A 12 6.88 -20.66 2.13
N SER A 13 7.21 -19.45 1.77
CA SER A 13 8.49 -19.09 1.14
C SER A 13 9.67 -19.24 2.10
N ALA A 14 9.49 -18.90 3.38
CA ALA A 14 10.55 -18.99 4.39
C ALA A 14 10.81 -20.44 4.87
N GLY A 15 9.76 -21.26 4.94
CA GLY A 15 9.81 -22.59 5.53
C GLY A 15 9.75 -22.59 7.05
N LYS A 16 9.71 -23.81 7.63
CA LYS A 16 9.49 -24.00 9.07
C LYS A 16 10.56 -23.39 9.96
N ASP A 17 11.80 -23.36 9.48
CA ASP A 17 12.97 -22.95 10.28
C ASP A 17 13.20 -21.45 10.27
N ASN A 18 12.45 -20.70 9.45
CA ASN A 18 12.64 -19.27 9.24
C ASN A 18 11.36 -18.45 9.53
N VAL A 19 10.53 -18.90 10.47
CA VAL A 19 9.28 -18.19 10.84
C VAL A 19 9.53 -16.74 11.27
N PRO A 20 10.54 -16.42 12.09
CA PRO A 20 10.84 -15.02 12.43
C PRO A 20 11.13 -14.14 11.20
N LEU A 21 11.85 -14.66 10.23
CA LEU A 21 12.12 -13.95 8.97
C LEU A 21 10.81 -13.73 8.17
N ALA A 22 9.98 -14.77 8.08
CA ALA A 22 8.68 -14.67 7.39
C ALA A 22 7.80 -13.55 7.96
N VAL A 23 7.74 -13.43 9.26
CA VAL A 23 6.95 -12.37 9.95
C VAL A 23 7.50 -10.98 9.65
N ARG A 24 8.81 -10.82 9.64
CA ARG A 24 9.46 -9.54 9.29
C ARG A 24 9.25 -9.15 7.84
N VAL A 25 9.35 -10.11 6.93
CA VAL A 25 9.07 -9.88 5.50
C VAL A 25 7.61 -9.50 5.30
N TYR A 26 6.69 -10.21 5.96
CA TYR A 26 5.27 -9.89 5.96
C TYR A 26 5.02 -8.45 6.42
N GLU A 27 5.54 -8.08 7.57
CA GLU A 27 5.39 -6.73 8.13
C GLU A 27 5.89 -5.67 7.13
N ARG A 28 7.04 -5.88 6.55
CA ARG A 28 7.65 -4.94 5.59
C ARG A 28 6.82 -4.80 4.31
N ILE A 29 6.35 -5.90 3.75
CA ILE A 29 5.51 -5.90 2.53
C ILE A 29 4.18 -5.18 2.81
N ARG A 30 3.55 -5.45 3.96
CA ARG A 30 2.26 -4.86 4.30
C ARG A 30 2.36 -3.40 4.72
N TYR A 31 3.45 -2.99 5.33
CA TYR A 31 3.63 -1.65 5.86
C TYR A 31 3.37 -0.56 4.83
N ASP A 32 4.01 -0.64 3.67
CA ASP A 32 3.85 0.37 2.61
C ASP A 32 2.43 0.41 2.06
N ARG A 33 1.87 -0.77 1.80
CA ARG A 33 0.52 -0.88 1.26
C ARG A 33 -0.54 -0.38 2.24
N VAL A 34 -0.44 -0.75 3.51
CA VAL A 34 -1.36 -0.30 4.57
C VAL A 34 -1.29 1.22 4.74
N ARG A 35 -0.10 1.80 4.75
CA ARG A 35 0.07 3.26 4.81
C ARG A 35 -0.53 3.96 3.61
N ARG A 36 -0.35 3.41 2.41
CA ARG A 36 -0.94 3.97 1.19
C ARG A 36 -2.47 3.94 1.26
N VAL A 37 -3.06 2.83 1.66
CA VAL A 37 -4.51 2.70 1.86
C VAL A 37 -5.01 3.69 2.91
N GLN A 38 -4.30 3.85 4.02
CA GLN A 38 -4.63 4.81 5.06
C GLN A 38 -4.66 6.25 4.54
N LYS A 39 -3.66 6.65 3.75
CA LYS A 39 -3.63 7.98 3.12
C LYS A 39 -4.80 8.19 2.14
N THR A 40 -5.18 7.17 1.42
CA THR A 40 -6.37 7.20 0.57
C THR A 40 -7.63 7.49 1.38
N GLY A 41 -7.77 6.86 2.54
CA GLY A 41 -8.87 7.13 3.47
C GLY A 41 -8.88 8.56 3.99
N GLU A 42 -7.72 9.10 4.34
CA GLU A 42 -7.57 10.50 4.76
C GLU A 42 -7.98 11.48 3.65
N SER A 43 -7.51 11.26 2.45
CA SER A 43 -7.85 12.07 1.27
C SER A 43 -9.35 12.03 0.96
N THR A 44 -9.98 10.88 1.08
CA THR A 44 -11.43 10.71 0.91
C THR A 44 -12.21 11.49 1.96
N ARG A 45 -11.80 11.34 3.24
CA ARG A 45 -12.40 12.09 4.35
C ARG A 45 -12.31 13.59 4.11
N ASP A 46 -11.13 14.11 3.77
CA ASP A 46 -10.91 15.53 3.53
C ASP A 46 -11.75 16.04 2.36
N ARG A 47 -11.84 15.28 1.29
CA ARG A 47 -12.66 15.62 0.13
C ARG A 47 -14.13 15.80 0.51
N TRP A 48 -14.67 14.90 1.32
CA TRP A 48 -16.06 14.96 1.73
C TRP A 48 -16.34 16.03 2.79
N HIS A 49 -15.44 16.20 3.75
CA HIS A 49 -15.60 17.20 4.82
C HIS A 49 -15.42 18.66 4.33
N LYS A 50 -14.56 18.85 3.32
CA LYS A 50 -14.29 20.17 2.73
C LYS A 50 -15.11 20.44 1.47
N ALA A 51 -16.04 19.58 1.10
CA ALA A 51 -16.85 19.72 -0.10
C ALA A 51 -17.82 20.91 0.03
N ASP A 52 -17.91 21.71 -1.03
CA ASP A 52 -19.01 22.66 -1.22
C ASP A 52 -20.22 21.90 -1.75
N TRP A 53 -21.16 21.63 -0.88
CA TRP A 53 -22.34 20.83 -1.20
C TRP A 53 -23.28 21.49 -2.22
N ASP A 54 -23.26 22.82 -2.33
CA ASP A 54 -24.02 23.51 -3.37
C ASP A 54 -23.42 23.29 -4.76
N ALA A 55 -22.09 23.28 -4.85
CA ALA A 55 -21.39 22.91 -6.08
C ALA A 55 -21.58 21.42 -6.41
N VAL A 56 -21.61 20.53 -5.41
CA VAL A 56 -21.86 19.09 -5.58
C VAL A 56 -23.27 18.82 -6.12
N LYS A 57 -24.28 19.56 -5.70
CA LYS A 57 -25.65 19.45 -6.24
C LYS A 57 -25.70 19.75 -7.75
N LYS A 58 -24.84 20.65 -8.22
CA LYS A 58 -24.73 21.01 -9.64
C LYS A 58 -23.89 20.01 -10.42
N ASP A 59 -22.85 19.46 -9.79
CA ASP A 59 -21.92 18.48 -10.38
C ASP A 59 -21.54 17.42 -9.35
N PRO A 60 -22.27 16.29 -9.27
CA PRO A 60 -22.00 15.22 -8.33
C PRO A 60 -20.62 14.56 -8.50
N SER A 61 -19.97 14.72 -9.64
CA SER A 61 -18.65 14.16 -9.90
C SER A 61 -17.55 14.70 -8.97
N LYS A 62 -17.76 15.88 -8.36
CA LYS A 62 -16.82 16.51 -7.44
C LYS A 62 -16.56 15.72 -6.15
N VAL A 63 -17.49 14.85 -5.74
CA VAL A 63 -17.32 13.97 -4.58
C VAL A 63 -17.19 12.50 -4.97
N GLN A 64 -17.16 12.20 -6.26
CA GLN A 64 -16.97 10.87 -6.75
C GLN A 64 -15.54 10.38 -6.39
N LEU A 65 -15.46 9.18 -5.82
CA LEU A 65 -14.19 8.56 -5.51
C LEU A 65 -13.54 8.03 -6.79
N PRO A 66 -12.25 8.28 -7.00
CA PRO A 66 -11.54 7.64 -8.09
C PRO A 66 -11.51 6.12 -7.86
N ARG A 67 -11.70 5.36 -8.94
CA ARG A 67 -11.51 3.93 -8.91
C ARG A 67 -10.01 3.62 -8.93
N GLU A 68 -9.52 3.11 -7.82
CA GLU A 68 -8.09 2.83 -7.66
C GLU A 68 -7.80 1.37 -7.95
N ASP A 69 -7.36 1.06 -9.16
CA ASP A 69 -7.07 -0.29 -9.62
C ASP A 69 -5.96 -0.97 -8.79
N TRP A 70 -5.00 -0.21 -8.27
CA TRP A 70 -3.95 -0.75 -7.41
C TRP A 70 -4.48 -1.34 -6.09
N ILE A 71 -5.64 -0.88 -5.61
CA ILE A 71 -6.34 -1.50 -4.47
C ILE A 71 -7.12 -2.73 -4.92
N LEU A 72 -7.92 -2.57 -5.98
CA LEU A 72 -8.91 -3.56 -6.40
C LEU A 72 -8.30 -4.77 -7.10
N LYS A 73 -7.24 -4.57 -7.88
CA LYS A 73 -6.60 -5.61 -8.70
C LYS A 73 -5.35 -6.22 -8.08
N HIS A 74 -5.04 -5.88 -6.83
CA HIS A 74 -3.84 -6.37 -6.17
C HIS A 74 -3.93 -7.88 -5.87
N ASP A 75 -2.98 -8.64 -6.40
CA ASP A 75 -2.77 -10.04 -6.05
C ASP A 75 -1.72 -10.16 -4.94
N SER A 76 -2.19 -10.26 -3.71
CA SER A 76 -1.34 -10.27 -2.51
C SER A 76 -0.41 -11.47 -2.43
N ALA A 77 -0.88 -12.65 -2.88
CA ALA A 77 -0.07 -13.87 -2.89
C ALA A 77 1.10 -13.75 -3.86
N LYS A 78 0.80 -13.36 -5.09
CA LYS A 78 1.81 -13.19 -6.14
C LYS A 78 2.83 -12.12 -5.77
N TYR A 79 2.37 -10.98 -5.26
CA TYR A 79 3.24 -9.90 -4.82
C TYR A 79 4.20 -10.36 -3.70
N ALA A 80 3.70 -11.10 -2.72
CA ALA A 80 4.52 -11.63 -1.64
C ALA A 80 5.56 -12.64 -2.14
N GLU A 81 5.20 -13.55 -3.05
CA GLU A 81 6.13 -14.50 -3.65
C GLU A 81 7.24 -13.80 -4.44
N GLU A 82 6.89 -12.86 -5.29
CA GLU A 82 7.85 -12.14 -6.15
C GLU A 82 8.81 -11.24 -5.37
N ASN A 83 8.39 -10.71 -4.23
CA ASN A 83 9.16 -9.75 -3.45
C ASN A 83 9.81 -10.35 -2.20
N PHE A 84 9.52 -11.61 -1.86
CA PHE A 84 10.00 -12.22 -0.63
C PHE A 84 11.54 -12.19 -0.53
N GLU A 85 12.26 -12.69 -1.52
CA GLU A 85 13.71 -12.75 -1.47
C GLU A 85 14.37 -11.38 -1.43
N ARG A 86 13.85 -10.42 -2.17
CA ARG A 86 14.36 -9.05 -2.14
C ARG A 86 14.22 -8.43 -0.76
N VAL A 87 13.04 -8.53 -0.16
CA VAL A 87 12.77 -7.98 1.16
C VAL A 87 13.54 -8.74 2.25
N ALA A 88 13.62 -10.04 2.16
CA ALA A 88 14.40 -10.87 3.07
C ALA A 88 15.88 -10.47 3.08
N GLU A 89 16.46 -10.22 1.91
CA GLU A 89 17.83 -9.75 1.80
C GLU A 89 18.03 -8.38 2.42
N GLU A 90 17.11 -7.44 2.21
CA GLU A 90 17.14 -6.14 2.86
C GLU A 90 17.11 -6.25 4.38
N ILE A 91 16.31 -7.16 4.93
CA ILE A 91 16.23 -7.43 6.37
C ILE A 91 17.54 -8.06 6.88
N ARG A 92 18.14 -8.99 6.15
CA ARG A 92 19.44 -9.61 6.50
C ARG A 92 20.56 -8.58 6.54
N GLN A 93 20.47 -7.54 5.70
CA GLN A 93 21.41 -6.41 5.71
C GLN A 93 21.19 -5.44 6.88
N GLY A 94 20.21 -5.69 7.75
CA GLY A 94 19.93 -4.90 8.94
C GLY A 94 19.09 -3.66 8.70
N ARG A 95 18.44 -3.52 7.55
CA ARG A 95 17.51 -2.41 7.28
C ARG A 95 16.26 -2.51 8.15
N THR A 96 15.88 -1.39 8.76
CA THR A 96 14.69 -1.28 9.61
C THR A 96 13.54 -0.61 8.87
N LEU A 97 12.32 -0.66 9.45
CA LEU A 97 11.17 0.06 8.89
C LEU A 97 11.40 1.58 8.76
N LYS A 98 12.23 2.14 9.63
CA LYS A 98 12.61 3.57 9.57
C LYS A 98 13.39 3.93 8.31
N ASP A 99 14.20 3.01 7.82
CA ASP A 99 15.01 3.21 6.61
C ASP A 99 14.13 3.23 5.34
N PHE A 100 12.90 2.74 5.45
CA PHE A 100 11.92 2.72 4.37
C PHE A 100 10.90 3.87 4.45
N ASP A 101 10.95 4.64 5.52
CA ASP A 101 10.05 5.80 5.71
C ASP A 101 10.58 7.07 5.04
N ASP A 102 11.56 6.91 4.15
CA ASP A 102 12.17 7.99 3.43
C ASP A 102 11.18 8.72 2.51
N ALA A 103 11.33 10.03 2.46
CA ALA A 103 10.56 10.91 1.60
C ALA A 103 10.57 10.48 0.12
N GLU A 104 11.60 9.76 -0.31
CA GLU A 104 11.76 9.25 -1.66
C GLU A 104 10.79 8.09 -1.96
N HIS A 105 10.66 7.15 -1.04
CA HIS A 105 9.71 6.05 -1.15
C HIS A 105 8.26 6.55 -1.17
N LEU A 106 7.95 7.53 -0.32
CA LEU A 106 6.66 8.20 -0.29
C LEU A 106 6.36 8.98 -1.59
N LYS A 107 7.38 9.54 -2.23
CA LYS A 107 7.26 10.24 -3.52
C LYS A 107 6.89 9.29 -4.65
N HIS A 108 7.48 8.09 -4.69
CA HIS A 108 7.13 7.07 -5.69
C HIS A 108 5.67 6.64 -5.56
N MET A 109 5.22 6.37 -4.33
CA MET A 109 3.84 6.00 -4.08
C MET A 109 2.85 7.10 -4.45
N THR A 110 3.21 8.37 -4.24
CA THR A 110 2.37 9.51 -4.58
C THR A 110 2.33 9.74 -6.10
N LYS A 111 3.44 9.50 -6.79
CA LYS A 111 3.52 9.63 -8.25
C LYS A 111 2.69 8.57 -8.97
N GLU A 112 2.77 7.32 -8.53
CA GLU A 112 1.95 6.25 -9.09
C GLU A 112 0.44 6.51 -8.90
N SER A 113 0.04 7.03 -7.74
CA SER A 113 -1.37 7.36 -7.51
C SER A 113 -1.86 8.54 -8.36
N VAL A 114 -0.98 9.48 -8.71
CA VAL A 114 -1.29 10.58 -9.63
C VAL A 114 -1.42 10.08 -11.06
N ASP A 115 -0.52 9.20 -11.50
CA ASP A 115 -0.54 8.64 -12.85
C ASP A 115 -1.77 7.75 -13.08
N GLU A 116 -2.20 6.99 -12.06
CA GLU A 116 -3.38 6.12 -12.14
C GLU A 116 -4.72 6.88 -12.12
N THR A 117 -4.79 8.01 -11.46
CA THR A 117 -6.04 8.79 -11.32
C THR A 117 -6.16 9.93 -12.34
N GLY A 118 -5.07 10.32 -13.00
CA GLY A 118 -5.03 11.45 -13.92
C GLY A 118 -5.37 12.79 -13.25
N VAL A 119 -5.42 12.83 -11.93
CA VAL A 119 -5.69 14.02 -11.13
C VAL A 119 -4.41 14.42 -10.43
N ALA A 120 -3.91 15.61 -10.72
CA ALA A 120 -2.83 16.22 -9.97
C ALA A 120 -3.28 16.38 -8.50
N ALA A 121 -2.58 15.71 -7.63
CA ALA A 121 -2.87 15.79 -6.21
C ALA A 121 -2.58 17.20 -5.66
#